data_431b1f4176595ea1463199e4ff09fa7a
#
_entry.id   431b1f4176595ea1463199e4ff09fa7a
#
_cell.length_a   1.000
_cell.length_b   1.000
_cell.length_c   1.000
_cell.angle_alpha   90.00
_cell.angle_beta   90.00
_cell.angle_gamma   90.00
#
_symmetry.space_group_name_H-M   'P 1'
#
loop_
_entity.id
_entity.type
_entity.pdbx_description
1 polymer ?
#
loop_
_entity_poly.entity_id
_entity_poly.type
_entity_poly.pdbx_seq_one_letter_code
_entity_poly.pdbx_strand_id
1 'polypeptide(L)'
;MPARSFAFFDLDHTLLPFDTQALFCNFVLKREPWRVFLHGLFVPVALARVCGLASTATAKRAFLSYLRGMPRERLAGYAHEFAEVCVPKWAYADLRAEILRHKHQHRILVLNTASPDFYAHDIAHALGFDYCIATRFEVGDTFPGMPKLVTGNNKHEAKIVAMEEAVPGVAELTERERSTCWSYSDSAADLPLLEYAGFAVLVHPSKRLAAIGQRRDWTVLHPARPYQNKLGDMFRVMLQMFGLHPE
;
A
#
# COMPACT_ATOMS: atom_id res chain seq x y z
N MET A 1 -16.96 -12.32 26.10
CA MET A 1 -16.00 -11.30 25.65
C MET A 1 -16.71 -10.46 24.60
N PRO A 2 -16.50 -9.15 24.49
CA PRO A 2 -17.07 -8.40 23.36
C PRO A 2 -16.58 -9.04 22.06
N ALA A 3 -17.46 -9.15 21.07
CA ALA A 3 -17.12 -9.71 19.77
C ALA A 3 -15.97 -8.90 19.15
N ARG A 4 -14.89 -9.56 18.76
CA ARG A 4 -13.75 -8.90 18.10
C ARG A 4 -14.22 -8.45 16.72
N SER A 5 -14.01 -7.19 16.40
CA SER A 5 -14.32 -6.64 15.08
C SER A 5 -13.12 -5.89 14.53
N PHE A 6 -12.82 -6.07 13.25
CA PHE A 6 -11.66 -5.53 12.57
C PHE A 6 -12.08 -4.60 11.44
N ALA A 7 -11.19 -3.67 11.09
CA ALA A 7 -11.28 -2.90 9.87
C ALA A 7 -9.95 -3.00 9.12
N PHE A 8 -9.99 -3.61 7.94
CA PHE A 8 -8.85 -3.88 7.07
C PHE A 8 -8.76 -2.84 5.97
N PHE A 9 -7.61 -2.23 5.80
CA PHE A 9 -7.41 -1.19 4.79
C PHE A 9 -6.22 -1.54 3.89
N ASP A 10 -6.41 -1.37 2.59
CA ASP A 10 -5.29 -1.26 1.67
C ASP A 10 -4.73 0.18 1.69
N LEU A 11 -3.52 0.39 1.14
CA LEU A 11 -2.81 1.66 1.19
C LEU A 11 -2.88 2.44 -0.12
N ASP A 12 -2.29 1.86 -1.18
CA ASP A 12 -2.08 2.52 -2.46
C ASP A 12 -3.41 2.73 -3.17
N HIS A 13 -3.69 3.97 -3.62
CA HIS A 13 -4.97 4.37 -4.24
C HIS A 13 -6.22 4.18 -3.34
N THR A 14 -6.05 3.65 -2.13
CA THR A 14 -7.10 3.43 -1.13
C THR A 14 -7.06 4.47 -0.03
N LEU A 15 -6.00 4.52 0.77
CA LEU A 15 -5.79 5.55 1.80
C LEU A 15 -5.11 6.80 1.25
N LEU A 16 -4.21 6.62 0.28
CA LEU A 16 -3.54 7.69 -0.44
C LEU A 16 -3.87 7.63 -1.93
N PRO A 17 -3.89 8.77 -2.66
CA PRO A 17 -4.23 8.81 -4.08
C PRO A 17 -3.15 8.26 -5.02
N PHE A 18 -2.02 7.79 -4.51
CA PHE A 18 -0.84 7.39 -5.27
C PHE A 18 -0.36 5.99 -4.93
N ASP A 19 0.45 5.42 -5.84
CA ASP A 19 1.37 4.33 -5.52
C ASP A 19 2.45 4.89 -4.57
N THR A 20 2.46 4.40 -3.33
CA THR A 20 3.38 4.92 -2.31
C THR A 20 4.83 4.57 -2.58
N GLN A 21 5.12 3.54 -3.37
CA GLN A 21 6.48 3.20 -3.78
C GLN A 21 7.06 4.27 -4.73
N ALA A 22 6.24 4.78 -5.67
CA ALA A 22 6.63 5.89 -6.53
C ALA A 22 6.74 7.21 -5.75
N LEU A 23 5.82 7.45 -4.82
CA LEU A 23 5.84 8.64 -3.97
C LEU A 23 7.07 8.66 -3.03
N PHE A 24 7.45 7.52 -2.46
CA PHE A 24 8.66 7.38 -1.67
C PHE A 24 9.93 7.56 -2.53
N CYS A 25 9.91 7.09 -3.77
CA CYS A 25 10.98 7.36 -4.72
C CYS A 25 11.15 8.87 -4.94
N ASN A 26 10.06 9.60 -5.21
CA ASN A 26 10.08 11.07 -5.32
C ASN A 26 10.69 11.75 -4.10
N PHE A 27 10.26 11.33 -2.91
CA PHE A 27 10.74 11.86 -1.64
C PHE A 27 12.26 11.68 -1.47
N VAL A 28 12.79 10.50 -1.79
CA VAL A 28 14.23 10.21 -1.71
C VAL A 28 15.02 10.98 -2.77
N LEU A 29 14.52 11.02 -4.01
CA LEU A 29 15.22 11.71 -5.12
C LEU A 29 15.27 13.23 -4.91
N LYS A 30 14.33 13.82 -4.23
CA LYS A 30 14.41 15.25 -3.86
C LYS A 30 15.53 15.56 -2.86
N ARG A 31 15.86 14.60 -2.00
CA ARG A 31 16.93 14.70 -1.00
C ARG A 31 18.29 14.28 -1.54
N GLU A 32 18.29 13.28 -2.40
CA GLU A 32 19.50 12.72 -3.05
C GLU A 32 19.28 12.61 -4.58
N PRO A 33 19.27 13.73 -5.35
CA PRO A 33 18.91 13.73 -6.78
C PRO A 33 19.81 12.84 -7.66
N TRP A 34 21.06 12.64 -7.27
CA TRP A 34 21.99 11.76 -7.98
C TRP A 34 21.53 10.31 -8.08
N ARG A 35 20.65 9.87 -7.17
CA ARG A 35 20.09 8.50 -7.16
C ARG A 35 19.22 8.20 -8.38
N VAL A 36 18.79 9.22 -9.11
CA VAL A 36 18.06 9.02 -10.38
C VAL A 36 18.87 8.19 -11.38
N PHE A 37 20.20 8.28 -11.37
CA PHE A 37 21.06 7.48 -12.24
C PHE A 37 20.98 5.97 -11.94
N LEU A 38 20.61 5.58 -10.71
CA LEU A 38 20.41 4.19 -10.32
C LEU A 38 19.18 3.55 -10.97
N HIS A 39 18.24 4.34 -11.51
CA HIS A 39 17.17 3.83 -12.37
C HIS A 39 17.68 3.15 -13.65
N GLY A 40 18.94 3.39 -14.04
CA GLY A 40 19.59 2.62 -15.09
C GLY A 40 19.55 1.10 -14.86
N LEU A 41 19.46 0.65 -13.60
CA LEU A 41 19.30 -0.76 -13.26
C LEU A 41 17.83 -1.23 -13.43
N PHE A 42 16.87 -0.34 -13.29
CA PHE A 42 15.44 -0.65 -13.43
C PHE A 42 15.00 -0.69 -14.91
N VAL A 43 15.50 0.21 -15.75
CA VAL A 43 15.06 0.38 -17.15
C VAL A 43 15.05 -0.94 -17.95
N PRO A 44 16.13 -1.76 -17.99
CA PRO A 44 16.10 -3.02 -18.73
C PRO A 44 15.07 -4.01 -18.19
N VAL A 45 14.85 -4.03 -16.87
CA VAL A 45 13.84 -4.91 -16.26
C VAL A 45 12.43 -4.42 -16.57
N ALA A 46 12.20 -3.10 -16.60
CA ALA A 46 10.93 -2.52 -17.01
C ALA A 46 10.58 -2.87 -18.46
N LEU A 47 11.56 -2.77 -19.37
CA LEU A 47 11.41 -3.19 -20.78
C LEU A 47 11.10 -4.70 -20.87
N ALA A 48 11.86 -5.53 -20.18
CA ALA A 48 11.62 -6.97 -20.11
C ALA A 48 10.21 -7.28 -19.57
N ARG A 49 9.70 -6.50 -18.61
CA ARG A 49 8.34 -6.63 -18.08
C ARG A 49 7.27 -6.32 -19.14
N VAL A 50 7.47 -5.26 -19.94
CA VAL A 50 6.58 -4.92 -21.05
C VAL A 50 6.53 -6.04 -22.10
N CYS A 51 7.70 -6.65 -22.39
CA CYS A 51 7.82 -7.80 -23.30
C CYS A 51 7.33 -9.13 -22.69
N GLY A 52 6.82 -9.16 -21.46
CA GLY A 52 6.39 -10.38 -20.79
C GLY A 52 7.53 -11.28 -20.27
N LEU A 53 8.78 -10.85 -20.37
CA LEU A 53 9.99 -11.59 -19.98
C LEU A 53 10.35 -11.48 -18.50
N ALA A 54 9.76 -10.51 -17.78
CA ALA A 54 9.97 -10.31 -16.34
C ALA A 54 8.64 -10.29 -15.58
N SER A 55 8.65 -10.81 -14.35
CA SER A 55 7.48 -10.77 -13.47
C SER A 55 7.26 -9.38 -12.86
N THR A 56 6.04 -9.11 -12.39
CA THR A 56 5.73 -7.90 -11.61
C THR A 56 6.57 -7.79 -10.35
N ALA A 57 6.83 -8.91 -9.67
CA ALA A 57 7.69 -8.95 -8.49
C ALA A 57 9.14 -8.57 -8.83
N THR A 58 9.66 -9.04 -9.97
CA THR A 58 11.00 -8.68 -10.46
C THR A 58 11.08 -7.19 -10.77
N ALA A 59 10.09 -6.63 -11.47
CA ALA A 59 10.05 -5.21 -11.79
C ALA A 59 9.97 -4.34 -10.52
N LYS A 60 9.16 -4.75 -9.54
CA LYS A 60 9.04 -4.08 -8.24
C LYS A 60 10.38 -4.04 -7.49
N ARG A 61 11.09 -5.17 -7.44
CA ARG A 61 12.41 -5.26 -6.82
C ARG A 61 13.44 -4.38 -7.53
N ALA A 62 13.46 -4.41 -8.87
CA ALA A 62 14.36 -3.60 -9.68
C ALA A 62 14.07 -2.10 -9.56
N PHE A 63 12.79 -1.71 -9.42
CA PHE A 63 12.41 -0.31 -9.20
C PHE A 63 13.05 0.26 -7.94
N LEU A 64 13.22 -0.54 -6.88
CA LEU A 64 13.87 -0.12 -5.63
C LEU A 64 15.40 0.10 -5.76
N SER A 65 15.99 -0.09 -6.94
CA SER A 65 17.43 0.10 -7.18
C SER A 65 17.94 1.50 -6.85
N TYR A 66 17.09 2.54 -6.88
CA TYR A 66 17.46 3.89 -6.47
C TYR A 66 17.88 3.97 -4.99
N LEU A 67 17.50 2.98 -4.16
CA LEU A 67 17.93 2.87 -2.76
C LEU A 67 19.29 2.17 -2.59
N ARG A 68 19.89 1.60 -3.67
CA ARG A 68 21.15 0.87 -3.59
C ARG A 68 22.21 1.63 -2.80
N GLY A 69 22.86 0.91 -1.88
CA GLY A 69 23.92 1.43 -1.03
C GLY A 69 23.47 2.40 0.07
N MET A 70 22.16 2.62 0.23
CA MET A 70 21.63 3.45 1.32
C MET A 70 21.80 2.71 2.64
N PRO A 71 22.44 3.30 3.66
CA PRO A 71 22.51 2.71 5.01
C PRO A 71 21.12 2.50 5.60
N ARG A 72 20.94 1.40 6.32
CA ARG A 72 19.65 1.05 6.97
C ARG A 72 19.12 2.18 7.84
N GLU A 73 19.97 2.83 8.63
CA GLU A 73 19.56 3.94 9.50
C GLU A 73 19.05 5.15 8.72
N ARG A 74 19.69 5.47 7.58
CA ARG A 74 19.22 6.54 6.70
C ARG A 74 17.89 6.19 6.05
N LEU A 75 17.72 4.93 5.61
CA LEU A 75 16.46 4.45 5.06
C LEU A 75 15.33 4.58 6.09
N ALA A 76 15.57 4.17 7.34
CA ALA A 76 14.61 4.30 8.42
C ALA A 76 14.28 5.77 8.72
N GLY A 77 15.28 6.65 8.75
CA GLY A 77 15.06 8.10 8.90
C GLY A 77 14.19 8.67 7.78
N TYR A 78 14.45 8.29 6.53
CA TYR A 78 13.64 8.72 5.39
C TYR A 78 12.22 8.12 5.41
N ALA A 79 12.04 6.89 5.86
CA ALA A 79 10.72 6.28 6.00
C ALA A 79 9.86 7.02 7.04
N HIS A 80 10.46 7.35 8.16
CA HIS A 80 9.79 8.13 9.22
C HIS A 80 9.39 9.54 8.73
N GLU A 81 10.36 10.30 8.19
CA GLU A 81 10.10 11.63 7.65
C GLU A 81 9.07 11.61 6.50
N PHE A 82 9.13 10.58 5.65
CA PHE A 82 8.16 10.38 4.58
C PHE A 82 6.74 10.22 5.13
N ALA A 83 6.55 9.42 6.16
CA ALA A 83 5.24 9.26 6.79
C ALA A 83 4.71 10.57 7.38
N GLU A 84 5.58 11.36 8.04
CA GLU A 84 5.22 12.66 8.60
C GLU A 84 4.80 13.69 7.53
N VAL A 85 5.43 13.66 6.35
CA VAL A 85 5.06 14.54 5.23
C VAL A 85 3.88 14.00 4.44
N CYS A 86 3.88 12.70 4.13
CA CYS A 86 2.94 12.05 3.24
C CYS A 86 1.53 11.99 3.83
N VAL A 87 1.42 11.56 5.09
CA VAL A 87 0.10 11.33 5.72
C VAL A 87 -0.72 12.60 5.85
N PRO A 88 -0.22 13.72 6.41
CA PRO A 88 -1.01 14.94 6.54
C PRO A 88 -1.42 15.51 5.19
N LYS A 89 -0.55 15.40 4.19
CA LYS A 89 -0.76 16.03 2.89
C LYS A 89 -1.64 15.22 1.95
N TRP A 90 -1.47 13.90 1.91
CA TRP A 90 -2.02 13.06 0.85
C TRP A 90 -3.07 12.05 1.31
N ALA A 91 -3.15 11.73 2.63
CA ALA A 91 -4.18 10.81 3.09
C ALA A 91 -5.58 11.41 2.87
N TYR A 92 -6.46 10.66 2.22
CA TYR A 92 -7.82 11.10 1.97
C TYR A 92 -8.53 11.45 3.28
N ALA A 93 -9.12 12.65 3.34
CA ALA A 93 -9.86 13.12 4.51
C ALA A 93 -11.02 12.18 4.87
N ASP A 94 -11.74 11.68 3.86
CA ASP A 94 -12.86 10.75 4.04
C ASP A 94 -12.40 9.44 4.67
N LEU A 95 -11.25 8.90 4.24
CA LEU A 95 -10.71 7.65 4.78
C LEU A 95 -10.11 7.84 6.18
N ARG A 96 -9.54 9.02 6.46
CA ARG A 96 -9.13 9.37 7.84
C ARG A 96 -10.32 9.47 8.78
N ALA A 97 -11.46 10.00 8.32
CA ALA A 97 -12.70 10.00 9.08
C ALA A 97 -13.22 8.57 9.33
N GLU A 98 -13.13 7.67 8.34
CA GLU A 98 -13.47 6.26 8.50
C GLU A 98 -12.56 5.57 9.55
N ILE A 99 -11.25 5.80 9.51
CA ILE A 99 -10.30 5.31 10.53
C ILE A 99 -10.73 5.76 11.92
N LEU A 100 -11.03 7.05 12.11
CA LEU A 100 -11.50 7.59 13.38
C LEU A 100 -12.84 6.97 13.81
N ARG A 101 -13.79 6.79 12.89
CA ARG A 101 -15.07 6.14 13.15
C ARG A 101 -14.86 4.72 13.67
N HIS A 102 -13.98 3.93 13.07
CA HIS A 102 -13.67 2.58 13.53
C HIS A 102 -12.99 2.57 14.90
N LYS A 103 -12.07 3.51 15.19
CA LYS A 103 -11.46 3.68 16.51
C LYS A 103 -12.51 3.96 17.59
N HIS A 104 -13.44 4.89 17.33
CA HIS A 104 -14.53 5.19 18.26
C HIS A 104 -15.45 3.99 18.51
N GLN A 105 -15.53 3.08 17.56
CA GLN A 105 -16.27 1.81 17.68
C GLN A 105 -15.43 0.67 18.25
N HIS A 106 -14.21 0.95 18.75
CA HIS A 106 -13.27 -0.01 19.32
C HIS A 106 -12.93 -1.18 18.39
N ARG A 107 -12.92 -0.95 17.06
CA ARG A 107 -12.43 -1.94 16.10
C ARG A 107 -10.91 -1.90 16.02
N ILE A 108 -10.33 -3.08 15.84
CA ILE A 108 -8.90 -3.23 15.60
C ILE A 108 -8.62 -2.84 14.14
N LEU A 109 -7.71 -1.90 13.95
CA LEU A 109 -7.33 -1.37 12.63
C LEU A 109 -6.13 -2.10 12.07
N VAL A 110 -6.27 -2.64 10.88
CA VAL A 110 -5.20 -3.39 10.20
C VAL A 110 -4.92 -2.76 8.84
N LEU A 111 -3.70 -2.24 8.65
CA LEU A 111 -3.20 -1.89 7.34
C LEU A 111 -2.65 -3.15 6.67
N ASN A 112 -3.19 -3.54 5.51
CA ASN A 112 -2.80 -4.75 4.79
C ASN A 112 -2.46 -4.40 3.33
N THR A 113 -1.19 -4.15 3.05
CA THR A 113 -0.72 -3.58 1.80
C THR A 113 0.31 -4.43 1.08
N ALA A 114 0.37 -4.28 -0.25
CA ALA A 114 1.47 -4.80 -1.04
C ALA A 114 2.71 -3.90 -1.04
N SER A 115 2.65 -2.71 -0.43
CA SER A 115 3.77 -1.77 -0.36
C SER A 115 4.91 -2.30 0.52
N PRO A 116 6.16 -1.82 0.31
CA PRO A 116 7.31 -2.20 1.12
C PRO A 116 7.14 -1.92 2.60
N ASP A 117 7.55 -2.90 3.42
CA ASP A 117 7.48 -2.87 4.88
C ASP A 117 8.28 -1.71 5.50
N PHE A 118 9.44 -1.40 4.94
CA PHE A 118 10.39 -0.43 5.49
C PHE A 118 9.88 1.03 5.53
N TYR A 119 8.72 1.36 4.92
CA TYR A 119 8.02 2.63 5.12
C TYR A 119 6.53 2.46 5.47
N ALA A 120 5.93 1.33 5.12
CA ALA A 120 4.51 1.10 5.38
C ALA A 120 4.18 1.09 6.88
N HIS A 121 5.12 0.61 7.71
CA HIS A 121 4.96 0.62 9.17
C HIS A 121 4.90 2.04 9.74
N ASP A 122 5.72 2.98 9.26
CA ASP A 122 5.69 4.37 9.70
C ASP A 122 4.39 5.06 9.26
N ILE A 123 3.91 4.79 8.03
CA ILE A 123 2.59 5.29 7.56
C ILE A 123 1.46 4.73 8.43
N ALA A 124 1.48 3.43 8.73
CA ALA A 124 0.47 2.80 9.58
C ALA A 124 0.45 3.43 10.97
N HIS A 125 1.62 3.65 11.56
CA HIS A 125 1.77 4.32 12.85
C HIS A 125 1.22 5.74 12.81
N ALA A 126 1.58 6.54 11.81
CA ALA A 126 1.12 7.93 11.64
C ALA A 126 -0.42 8.03 11.46
N LEU A 127 -1.06 7.03 10.82
CA LEU A 127 -2.50 6.91 10.69
C LEU A 127 -3.17 6.27 11.92
N GLY A 128 -2.34 5.70 12.82
CA GLY A 128 -2.77 5.08 14.08
C GLY A 128 -3.44 3.72 13.89
N PHE A 129 -2.93 2.90 12.99
CA PHE A 129 -3.29 1.49 12.87
C PHE A 129 -2.69 0.67 14.01
N ASP A 130 -3.40 -0.38 14.43
CA ASP A 130 -2.94 -1.31 15.46
C ASP A 130 -1.96 -2.34 14.89
N TYR A 131 -2.16 -2.76 13.63
CA TYR A 131 -1.32 -3.71 12.92
C TYR A 131 -1.02 -3.23 11.49
N CYS A 132 0.18 -3.58 11.01
CA CYS A 132 0.59 -3.34 9.63
C CYS A 132 1.15 -4.63 9.03
N ILE A 133 0.56 -5.06 7.91
CA ILE A 133 1.02 -6.19 7.10
C ILE A 133 1.43 -5.63 5.75
N ALA A 134 2.70 -5.79 5.42
CA ALA A 134 3.30 -5.22 4.22
C ALA A 134 4.19 -6.25 3.50
N THR A 135 4.57 -5.96 2.28
CA THR A 135 5.53 -6.80 1.55
C THR A 135 6.92 -6.67 2.17
N ARG A 136 7.44 -7.75 2.74
CA ARG A 136 8.73 -7.77 3.43
C ARG A 136 9.90 -7.91 2.47
N PHE A 137 10.86 -7.00 2.61
CA PHE A 137 12.11 -7.03 1.85
C PHE A 137 13.30 -7.34 2.75
N GLU A 138 14.25 -8.13 2.23
CA GLU A 138 15.52 -8.40 2.90
C GLU A 138 16.43 -7.19 2.73
N VAL A 139 16.68 -6.47 3.83
CA VAL A 139 17.57 -5.30 3.88
C VAL A 139 18.70 -5.59 4.87
N GLY A 140 19.95 -5.57 4.38
CA GLY A 140 21.16 -5.69 5.22
C GLY A 140 21.54 -4.37 5.89
N ASP A 141 22.82 -4.18 6.21
CA ASP A 141 23.34 -2.90 6.74
C ASP A 141 23.20 -1.77 5.71
N THR A 142 23.21 -2.13 4.43
CA THR A 142 22.90 -1.24 3.32
C THR A 142 21.86 -1.87 2.41
N PHE A 143 21.06 -1.03 1.75
CA PHE A 143 20.02 -1.49 0.83
C PHE A 143 20.65 -2.13 -0.42
N PRO A 144 20.30 -3.37 -0.79
CA PRO A 144 20.83 -4.02 -1.98
C PRO A 144 20.25 -3.40 -3.26
N GLY A 145 20.96 -3.53 -4.39
CA GLY A 145 20.48 -3.00 -5.67
C GLY A 145 19.22 -3.69 -6.20
N MET A 146 18.95 -4.91 -5.73
CA MET A 146 17.75 -5.68 -6.06
C MET A 146 17.35 -6.56 -4.87
N PRO A 147 16.59 -6.02 -3.91
CA PRO A 147 16.28 -6.71 -2.65
C PRO A 147 15.46 -7.98 -2.91
N LYS A 148 15.63 -9.00 -2.07
CA LYS A 148 14.79 -10.20 -2.11
C LYS A 148 13.49 -9.95 -1.35
N LEU A 149 12.42 -10.60 -1.80
CA LEU A 149 11.17 -10.71 -1.04
C LEU A 149 11.31 -11.84 -0.03
N VAL A 150 10.96 -11.59 1.22
CA VAL A 150 11.05 -12.60 2.30
C VAL A 150 9.90 -13.60 2.19
N THR A 151 8.66 -13.11 1.99
CA THR A 151 7.43 -13.94 2.01
C THR A 151 6.65 -13.88 0.69
N GLY A 152 7.26 -13.36 -0.39
CA GLY A 152 6.52 -13.06 -1.61
C GLY A 152 5.83 -11.69 -1.57
N ASN A 153 5.03 -11.38 -2.61
CA ASN A 153 4.30 -10.12 -2.70
C ASN A 153 2.94 -10.27 -2.00
N ASN A 154 2.63 -9.39 -1.06
CA ASN A 154 1.40 -9.41 -0.26
C ASN A 154 0.17 -8.97 -1.09
N LYS A 155 -0.30 -9.86 -1.97
CA LYS A 155 -1.45 -9.64 -2.88
C LYS A 155 -2.37 -10.86 -2.94
N HIS A 156 -3.61 -10.63 -3.33
CA HIS A 156 -4.64 -11.68 -3.46
C HIS A 156 -4.83 -12.45 -2.15
N GLU A 157 -4.88 -13.77 -2.21
CA GLU A 157 -5.01 -14.68 -1.07
C GLU A 157 -3.85 -14.56 -0.08
N ALA A 158 -2.66 -14.13 -0.53
CA ALA A 158 -1.53 -13.90 0.36
C ALA A 158 -1.82 -12.84 1.43
N LYS A 159 -2.70 -11.85 1.15
CA LYS A 159 -3.16 -10.88 2.15
C LYS A 159 -3.93 -11.55 3.29
N ILE A 160 -4.75 -12.56 2.98
CA ILE A 160 -5.51 -13.30 4.00
C ILE A 160 -4.57 -14.13 4.85
N VAL A 161 -3.71 -14.94 4.22
CA VAL A 161 -2.74 -15.79 4.94
C VAL A 161 -1.85 -14.95 5.87
N ALA A 162 -1.26 -13.88 5.34
CA ALA A 162 -0.39 -13.01 6.13
C ALA A 162 -1.14 -12.31 7.29
N MET A 163 -2.41 -11.98 7.10
CA MET A 163 -3.27 -11.37 8.12
C MET A 163 -3.62 -12.37 9.23
N GLU A 164 -3.97 -13.60 8.87
CA GLU A 164 -4.29 -14.67 9.82
C GLU A 164 -3.06 -15.10 10.64
N GLU A 165 -1.87 -15.04 10.04
CA GLU A 165 -0.61 -15.35 10.73
C GLU A 165 -0.14 -14.22 11.66
N ALA A 166 -0.30 -12.95 11.24
CA ALA A 166 0.32 -11.81 11.92
C ALA A 166 -0.60 -11.07 12.90
N VAL A 167 -1.93 -11.18 12.75
CA VAL A 167 -2.89 -10.42 13.56
C VAL A 167 -3.61 -11.35 14.54
N PRO A 168 -3.33 -11.22 15.86
CA PRO A 168 -3.95 -12.07 16.85
C PRO A 168 -5.48 -12.05 16.80
N GLY A 169 -6.10 -13.23 16.73
CA GLY A 169 -7.54 -13.40 16.76
C GLY A 169 -8.23 -13.31 15.40
N VAL A 170 -7.50 -13.05 14.30
CA VAL A 170 -8.10 -13.02 12.95
C VAL A 170 -8.38 -14.43 12.45
N ALA A 171 -7.43 -15.37 12.64
CA ALA A 171 -7.59 -16.76 12.21
C ALA A 171 -8.75 -17.48 12.92
N GLU A 172 -9.07 -17.05 14.15
CA GLU A 172 -10.13 -17.64 14.99
C GLU A 172 -11.52 -17.01 14.77
N LEU A 173 -11.64 -16.01 13.88
CA LEU A 173 -12.91 -15.34 13.63
C LEU A 173 -13.96 -16.32 13.08
N THR A 174 -15.07 -16.42 13.76
CA THR A 174 -16.27 -17.10 13.27
C THR A 174 -16.88 -16.33 12.08
N GLU A 175 -17.71 -16.98 11.27
CA GLU A 175 -18.43 -16.31 10.19
C GLU A 175 -19.28 -15.13 10.68
N ARG A 176 -19.91 -15.28 11.86
CA ARG A 176 -20.67 -14.21 12.51
C ARG A 176 -19.79 -13.01 12.88
N GLU A 177 -18.58 -13.23 13.35
CA GLU A 177 -17.63 -12.15 13.67
C GLU A 177 -17.09 -11.50 12.40
N ARG A 178 -16.74 -12.28 11.36
CA ARG A 178 -16.36 -11.75 10.04
C ARG A 178 -17.43 -10.86 9.44
N SER A 179 -18.71 -11.19 9.63
CA SER A 179 -19.83 -10.37 9.15
C SER A 179 -19.90 -8.97 9.80
N THR A 180 -19.18 -8.73 10.90
CA THR A 180 -19.06 -7.41 11.55
C THR A 180 -17.80 -6.64 11.14
N CYS A 181 -16.87 -7.27 10.42
CA CYS A 181 -15.62 -6.68 9.97
C CYS A 181 -15.83 -5.82 8.72
N TRP A 182 -14.88 -4.90 8.49
CA TRP A 182 -14.88 -3.96 7.38
C TRP A 182 -13.61 -4.13 6.54
N SER A 183 -13.72 -3.94 5.24
CA SER A 183 -12.55 -3.93 4.32
C SER A 183 -12.64 -2.78 3.33
N TYR A 184 -11.50 -2.16 3.03
CA TYR A 184 -11.36 -0.99 2.16
C TYR A 184 -10.30 -1.25 1.09
N SER A 185 -10.64 -1.15 -0.19
CA SER A 185 -9.67 -1.26 -1.30
C SER A 185 -10.19 -0.61 -2.58
N ASP A 186 -9.25 -0.20 -3.46
CA ASP A 186 -9.50 0.24 -4.85
C ASP A 186 -9.40 -0.91 -5.86
N SER A 187 -8.75 -2.01 -5.47
CA SER A 187 -8.19 -3.01 -6.36
C SER A 187 -8.99 -4.31 -6.43
N ALA A 188 -9.21 -4.80 -7.66
CA ALA A 188 -9.74 -6.16 -7.86
C ALA A 188 -8.77 -7.28 -7.41
N ALA A 189 -7.50 -6.96 -7.18
CA ALA A 189 -6.55 -7.90 -6.59
C ALA A 189 -6.86 -8.21 -5.12
N ASP A 190 -7.59 -7.32 -4.45
CA ASP A 190 -8.00 -7.46 -3.05
C ASP A 190 -9.42 -8.04 -2.89
N LEU A 191 -9.96 -8.62 -3.96
CA LEU A 191 -11.27 -9.28 -3.91
C LEU A 191 -11.37 -10.29 -2.76
N PRO A 192 -10.35 -11.15 -2.49
CA PRO A 192 -10.39 -12.05 -1.33
C PRO A 192 -10.54 -11.30 0.01
N LEU A 193 -9.82 -10.17 0.19
CA LEU A 193 -9.91 -9.35 1.40
C LEU A 193 -11.28 -8.66 1.53
N LEU A 194 -11.82 -8.16 0.40
CA LEU A 194 -13.15 -7.55 0.36
C LEU A 194 -14.26 -8.56 0.69
N GLU A 195 -14.11 -9.80 0.23
CA GLU A 195 -15.05 -10.90 0.48
C GLU A 195 -14.91 -11.51 1.89
N TYR A 196 -13.75 -11.35 2.51
CA TYR A 196 -13.48 -11.86 3.86
C TYR A 196 -14.32 -11.12 4.92
N ALA A 197 -14.55 -9.83 4.74
CA ALA A 197 -15.28 -8.97 5.66
C ALA A 197 -16.76 -8.90 5.30
N GLY A 198 -17.62 -8.69 6.30
CA GLY A 198 -19.07 -8.51 6.09
C GLY A 198 -19.43 -7.20 5.40
N PHE A 199 -18.59 -6.17 5.56
CA PHE A 199 -18.76 -4.87 4.93
C PHE A 199 -17.56 -4.53 4.07
N ALA A 200 -17.76 -4.36 2.77
CA ALA A 200 -16.72 -3.94 1.84
C ALA A 200 -16.99 -2.51 1.33
N VAL A 201 -15.94 -1.70 1.31
CA VAL A 201 -15.95 -0.32 0.83
C VAL A 201 -14.93 -0.18 -0.28
N LEU A 202 -15.40 0.18 -1.46
CA LEU A 202 -14.59 0.37 -2.64
C LEU A 202 -14.19 1.84 -2.78
N VAL A 203 -12.90 2.11 -2.93
CA VAL A 203 -12.39 3.47 -3.12
C VAL A 203 -11.97 3.63 -4.59
N HIS A 204 -12.61 4.53 -5.34
CA HIS A 204 -12.33 4.74 -6.76
C HIS A 204 -12.21 3.45 -7.60
N PRO A 205 -13.11 2.47 -7.47
CA PRO A 205 -12.95 1.16 -8.08
C PRO A 205 -12.85 1.24 -9.61
N SER A 206 -12.11 0.28 -10.19
CA SER A 206 -12.18 0.05 -11.63
C SER A 206 -13.60 -0.33 -12.05
N LYS A 207 -13.97 -0.13 -13.35
CA LYS A 207 -15.30 -0.52 -13.86
C LYS A 207 -15.67 -1.97 -13.53
N ARG A 208 -14.70 -2.88 -13.60
CA ARG A 208 -14.90 -4.30 -13.26
C ARG A 208 -15.21 -4.48 -11.77
N LEU A 209 -14.45 -3.85 -10.90
CA LEU A 209 -14.66 -3.96 -9.45
C LEU A 209 -15.95 -3.27 -9.02
N ALA A 210 -16.28 -2.11 -9.61
CA ALA A 210 -17.56 -1.43 -9.37
C ALA A 210 -18.77 -2.31 -9.74
N ALA A 211 -18.69 -3.04 -10.87
CA ALA A 211 -19.76 -3.96 -11.28
C ALA A 211 -19.90 -5.17 -10.32
N ILE A 212 -18.81 -5.61 -9.71
CA ILE A 212 -18.86 -6.64 -8.66
C ILE A 212 -19.49 -6.04 -7.40
N GLY A 213 -19.05 -4.88 -6.97
CA GLY A 213 -19.58 -4.19 -5.79
C GLY A 213 -21.08 -3.90 -5.89
N GLN A 214 -21.56 -3.45 -7.05
CA GLN A 214 -22.97 -3.21 -7.29
C GLN A 214 -23.82 -4.50 -7.11
N ARG A 215 -23.31 -5.65 -7.58
CA ARG A 215 -24.03 -6.93 -7.42
C ARG A 215 -24.06 -7.44 -5.99
N ARG A 216 -23.16 -6.94 -5.13
CA ARG A 216 -22.99 -7.35 -3.73
C ARG A 216 -23.44 -6.27 -2.74
N ASP A 217 -24.02 -5.20 -3.24
CA ASP A 217 -24.44 -4.03 -2.45
C ASP A 217 -23.31 -3.41 -1.60
N TRP A 218 -22.08 -3.38 -2.18
CA TRP A 218 -20.93 -2.79 -1.53
C TRP A 218 -20.91 -1.27 -1.65
N THR A 219 -20.50 -0.60 -0.59
CA THR A 219 -20.36 0.86 -0.58
C THR A 219 -19.22 1.32 -1.50
N VAL A 220 -19.43 2.42 -2.22
CA VAL A 220 -18.41 3.04 -3.07
C VAL A 220 -18.14 4.45 -2.59
N LEU A 221 -16.86 4.78 -2.39
CA LEU A 221 -16.38 6.11 -2.04
C LEU A 221 -15.56 6.71 -3.19
N HIS A 222 -15.74 8.00 -3.41
CA HIS A 222 -14.99 8.78 -4.40
C HIS A 222 -14.38 10.03 -3.75
N PRO A 223 -13.41 9.89 -2.81
CA PRO A 223 -12.75 11.02 -2.19
C PRO A 223 -12.05 11.91 -3.24
N ALA A 224 -11.89 13.19 -2.94
CA ALA A 224 -11.22 14.12 -3.85
C ALA A 224 -9.75 13.69 -4.09
N ARG A 225 -9.34 13.55 -5.34
CA ARG A 225 -7.98 13.15 -5.73
C ARG A 225 -7.33 14.15 -6.68
N PRO A 226 -5.99 14.26 -6.71
CA PRO A 226 -5.28 15.28 -7.47
C PRO A 226 -5.21 15.00 -8.98
N TYR A 227 -5.85 13.96 -9.51
CA TYR A 227 -5.92 13.61 -10.92
C TYR A 227 -7.33 13.12 -11.30
N GLN A 228 -7.72 13.31 -12.57
CA GLN A 228 -9.06 12.97 -13.02
C GLN A 228 -9.16 11.60 -13.73
N ASN A 229 -8.04 11.12 -14.28
CA ASN A 229 -8.02 9.92 -15.11
C ASN A 229 -6.66 9.17 -15.00
N LYS A 230 -6.61 7.96 -15.59
CA LYS A 230 -5.41 7.12 -15.58
C LYS A 230 -4.18 7.74 -16.25
N LEU A 231 -4.36 8.58 -17.27
CA LEU A 231 -3.24 9.28 -17.92
C LEU A 231 -2.63 10.32 -16.98
N GLY A 232 -3.47 11.05 -16.24
CA GLY A 232 -3.01 11.99 -15.23
C GLY A 232 -2.28 11.30 -14.07
N ASP A 233 -2.75 10.13 -13.64
CA ASP A 233 -2.08 9.29 -12.64
C ASP A 233 -0.73 8.80 -13.16
N MET A 234 -0.67 8.21 -14.35
CA MET A 234 0.56 7.73 -14.98
C MET A 234 1.59 8.85 -15.18
N PHE A 235 1.15 10.05 -15.57
CA PHE A 235 2.03 11.21 -15.67
C PHE A 235 2.62 11.61 -14.32
N ARG A 236 1.83 11.56 -13.24
CA ARG A 236 2.30 11.84 -11.88
C ARG A 236 3.29 10.78 -11.38
N VAL A 237 3.00 9.50 -11.62
CA VAL A 237 3.96 8.41 -11.33
C VAL A 237 5.29 8.66 -12.06
N MET A 238 5.25 9.06 -13.34
CA MET A 238 6.45 9.42 -14.08
C MET A 238 7.21 10.57 -13.43
N LEU A 239 6.53 11.66 -13.02
CA LEU A 239 7.17 12.77 -12.29
C LEU A 239 7.78 12.30 -10.97
N GLN A 240 7.11 11.42 -10.25
CA GLN A 240 7.59 10.84 -8.99
C GLN A 240 8.86 10.01 -9.19
N MET A 241 8.92 9.21 -10.25
CA MET A 241 10.12 8.42 -10.59
C MET A 241 11.37 9.27 -10.84
N PHE A 242 11.21 10.54 -11.21
CA PHE A 242 12.31 11.48 -11.45
C PHE A 242 12.49 12.53 -10.34
N GLY A 243 11.77 12.45 -9.24
CA GLY A 243 11.86 13.43 -8.15
C GLY A 243 11.25 14.80 -8.49
N LEU A 244 10.38 14.88 -9.48
CA LEU A 244 9.81 16.11 -10.02
C LEU A 244 8.37 16.39 -9.53
N HIS A 245 7.78 15.47 -8.80
CA HIS A 245 6.43 15.67 -8.25
C HIS A 245 6.48 16.63 -7.03
N PRO A 246 5.53 17.56 -6.86
CA PRO A 246 5.47 18.43 -5.67
C PRO A 246 5.34 17.62 -4.38
N GLU A 247 6.07 18.01 -3.34
CA GLU A 247 5.86 17.55 -1.96
C GLU A 247 4.75 18.34 -1.29
#